data_c0f0001ef96e9fea15877fec113a8c86
#
_entry.id   c0f0001ef96e9fea15877fec113a8c86
#
_cell.length_a   1.000
_cell.length_b   1.000
_cell.length_c   1.000
_cell.angle_alpha   90.00
_cell.angle_beta   90.00
_cell.angle_gamma   90.00
#
_symmetry.space_group_name_H-M   'P 1'
#
loop_
_entity.id
_entity.type
_entity.pdbx_description
1 polymer ?
#
loop_
_entity_poly.entity_id
_entity_poly.type
_entity_poly.pdbx_seq_one_letter_code
_entity_poly.pdbx_strand_id
1 'polypeptide(L)'
;HLSIRRQRQMCIRDSRYYGGCEYVDKVEILAIERAKKLFGADHVNVQPHSGANANTAVYFAFLKPGDTIMGMNLSQGGHLSHGSPVNISGSYYNVVPYGVDHDTETIDYDALAQTAAETKPKIIVAGASAYSRIIDFKRMSEIAHSVGALLMVDIAHIAGLVAAGLHPSPVPYADIVTTTTHKTLRGPRGGLIMCKEQYAKAIDKAIFPGIQGGPLMHIIAAKAVAFGEALKPEFKVYQQNILDNCRVFAEALQEEGFRIVSGGTDNHLILVDVRGQKLTGKIAEHLLDEVGVTCNKNTIPFDPESPFVTSGIRLGTAAVTTRGFKQEDMR
;
A
#
# COMPACT_ATOMS: atom_id res chain seq x y z
N HIS A 1 23.11 20.27 23.07
CA HIS A 1 23.52 19.70 21.76
C HIS A 1 23.84 18.20 21.83
N LEU A 2 24.52 17.70 22.88
CA LEU A 2 24.82 16.27 23.07
C LEU A 2 23.56 15.43 23.38
N SER A 3 22.60 15.98 24.09
CA SER A 3 21.33 15.32 24.44
C SER A 3 20.45 15.04 23.19
N ILE A 4 20.36 15.99 22.27
CA ILE A 4 19.58 15.84 21.03
C ILE A 4 20.24 14.82 20.09
N ARG A 5 21.57 14.78 20.00
CA ARG A 5 22.29 13.75 19.27
C ARG A 5 22.05 12.35 19.84
N ARG A 6 22.09 12.18 21.16
CA ARG A 6 21.81 10.89 21.83
C ARG A 6 20.37 10.42 21.60
N GLN A 7 19.38 11.31 21.65
CA GLN A 7 18.00 10.95 21.38
C GLN A 7 17.76 10.56 19.92
N ARG A 8 18.33 11.31 18.96
CA ARG A 8 18.30 10.93 17.55
C ARG A 8 19.01 9.61 17.28
N GLN A 9 20.14 9.38 17.91
CA GLN A 9 20.91 8.14 17.80
C GLN A 9 20.18 6.92 18.38
N MET A 10 19.33 7.09 19.37
CA MET A 10 18.55 5.99 19.96
C MET A 10 17.37 5.54 19.10
N CYS A 11 16.87 6.37 18.20
CA CYS A 11 15.70 6.07 17.37
C CYS A 11 16.05 5.59 15.97
N ILE A 12 17.22 5.93 15.45
CA ILE A 12 17.54 5.80 14.04
C ILE A 12 18.34 4.53 13.73
N ARG A 13 19.08 3.89 14.70
CA ARG A 13 20.00 2.82 14.36
C ARG A 13 20.58 2.02 15.53
N ASP A 14 21.46 1.07 15.18
CA ASP A 14 22.25 0.19 16.06
C ASP A 14 23.45 0.85 16.76
N SER A 15 23.64 2.16 16.61
CA SER A 15 24.76 2.89 17.21
C SER A 15 24.81 2.85 18.74
N ARG A 16 23.76 2.32 19.37
CA ARG A 16 23.84 1.96 20.79
C ARG A 16 24.94 0.97 21.10
N TYR A 17 25.28 0.12 20.11
CA TYR A 17 26.23 -0.97 20.25
C TYR A 17 27.57 -0.70 19.58
N TYR A 18 27.60 0.17 18.56
CA TYR A 18 28.78 0.42 17.74
C TYR A 18 29.13 1.91 17.66
N GLY A 19 30.40 2.24 17.92
CA GLY A 19 30.94 3.56 17.59
C GLY A 19 31.18 3.73 16.09
N GLY A 20 31.38 4.98 15.62
CA GLY A 20 31.78 5.25 14.25
C GLY A 20 30.67 5.19 13.20
N CYS A 21 29.41 5.13 13.61
CA CYS A 21 28.26 5.03 12.69
C CYS A 21 27.75 6.39 12.15
N GLU A 22 28.48 7.47 12.33
CA GLU A 22 28.05 8.83 11.94
C GLU A 22 27.74 8.98 10.44
N TYR A 23 28.45 8.27 9.56
CA TYR A 23 28.20 8.29 8.12
C TYR A 23 26.95 7.49 7.74
N VAL A 24 26.73 6.37 8.41
CA VAL A 24 25.54 5.54 8.23
C VAL A 24 24.30 6.31 8.68
N ASP A 25 24.41 7.10 9.76
CA ASP A 25 23.35 7.99 10.23
C ASP A 25 22.97 9.04 9.20
N LYS A 26 23.97 9.64 8.55
CA LYS A 26 23.69 10.63 7.50
C LYS A 26 22.88 10.03 6.35
N VAL A 27 23.14 8.77 6.00
CA VAL A 27 22.39 8.06 4.97
C VAL A 27 20.92 7.85 5.39
N GLU A 28 20.69 7.43 6.63
CA GLU A 28 19.34 7.23 7.14
C GLU A 28 18.57 8.55 7.27
N ILE A 29 19.21 9.59 7.81
CA ILE A 29 18.64 10.94 7.91
C ILE A 29 18.25 11.45 6.51
N LEU A 30 19.13 11.25 5.53
CA LEU A 30 18.84 11.66 4.15
C LEU A 30 17.61 10.96 3.58
N ALA A 31 17.45 9.65 3.85
CA ALA A 31 16.26 8.89 3.44
C ALA A 31 14.99 9.43 4.12
N ILE A 32 15.04 9.71 5.42
CA ILE A 32 13.94 10.27 6.20
C ILE A 32 13.55 11.65 5.67
N GLU A 33 14.51 12.55 5.48
CA GLU A 33 14.23 13.92 5.01
C GLU A 33 13.62 13.93 3.61
N ARG A 34 14.14 13.09 2.71
CA ARG A 34 13.58 12.94 1.35
C ARG A 34 12.16 12.38 1.38
N ALA A 35 11.90 11.38 2.20
CA ALA A 35 10.56 10.84 2.35
C ALA A 35 9.58 11.85 2.96
N LYS A 36 10.00 12.60 3.99
CA LYS A 36 9.19 13.71 4.55
C LYS A 36 8.85 14.75 3.49
N LYS A 37 9.84 15.14 2.69
CA LYS A 37 9.62 16.11 1.60
C LYS A 37 8.70 15.55 0.52
N LEU A 38 8.84 14.27 0.18
CA LEU A 38 8.09 13.61 -0.89
C LEU A 38 6.60 13.46 -0.56
N PHE A 39 6.27 13.12 0.68
CA PHE A 39 4.92 12.81 1.11
C PHE A 39 4.27 13.88 2.01
N GLY A 40 5.03 14.85 2.50
CA GLY A 40 4.53 15.88 3.43
C GLY A 40 4.23 15.35 4.83
N ALA A 41 4.94 14.31 5.28
CA ALA A 41 4.70 13.67 6.58
C ALA A 41 5.48 14.34 7.72
N ASP A 42 4.87 14.38 8.91
CA ASP A 42 5.51 14.93 10.12
C ASP A 42 6.67 14.06 10.59
N HIS A 43 6.45 12.76 10.65
CA HIS A 43 7.43 11.74 11.04
C HIS A 43 7.51 10.60 10.04
N VAL A 44 8.72 10.08 9.84
CA VAL A 44 9.01 8.97 8.92
C VAL A 44 9.97 7.99 9.57
N ASN A 45 9.64 6.70 9.51
CA ASN A 45 10.55 5.60 9.83
C ASN A 45 10.85 4.80 8.56
N VAL A 46 12.14 4.74 8.17
CA VAL A 46 12.62 4.08 6.94
C VAL A 46 13.14 2.67 7.16
N GLN A 47 13.10 2.17 8.40
CA GLN A 47 13.71 0.89 8.78
C GLN A 47 12.89 -0.37 8.45
N PRO A 48 11.54 -0.33 8.23
CA PRO A 48 10.80 -1.55 7.93
C PRO A 48 11.41 -2.32 6.76
N HIS A 49 11.60 -3.65 6.96
CA HIS A 49 12.18 -4.53 5.95
C HIS A 49 11.21 -4.79 4.79
N SER A 50 9.92 -4.67 5.04
CA SER A 50 8.86 -4.85 4.04
C SER A 50 7.60 -4.07 4.43
N GLY A 51 6.61 -4.00 3.52
CA GLY A 51 5.29 -3.46 3.83
C GLY A 51 4.58 -4.25 4.94
N ALA A 52 4.70 -5.57 4.93
CA ALA A 52 4.13 -6.40 6.00
C ALA A 52 4.75 -6.10 7.37
N ASN A 53 6.07 -5.89 7.45
CA ASN A 53 6.72 -5.44 8.68
C ASN A 53 6.24 -4.05 9.11
N ALA A 54 6.06 -3.13 8.16
CA ALA A 54 5.51 -1.81 8.45
C ALA A 54 4.12 -1.91 9.08
N ASN A 55 3.22 -2.71 8.49
CA ASN A 55 1.88 -2.93 9.01
C ASN A 55 1.91 -3.62 10.39
N THR A 56 2.74 -4.65 10.55
CA THR A 56 2.91 -5.34 11.84
C THR A 56 3.42 -4.41 12.93
N ALA A 57 4.33 -3.49 12.61
CA ALA A 57 4.82 -2.50 13.57
C ALA A 57 3.70 -1.57 14.05
N VAL A 58 2.81 -1.13 13.16
CA VAL A 58 1.65 -0.31 13.54
C VAL A 58 0.74 -1.08 14.48
N TYR A 59 0.41 -2.32 14.14
CA TYR A 59 -0.41 -3.15 15.02
C TYR A 59 0.25 -3.38 16.37
N PHE A 60 1.54 -3.70 16.40
CA PHE A 60 2.30 -3.90 17.62
C PHE A 60 2.36 -2.64 18.50
N ALA A 61 2.39 -1.45 17.89
CA ALA A 61 2.44 -0.17 18.61
C ALA A 61 1.13 0.16 19.32
N PHE A 62 -0.01 -0.18 18.71
CA PHE A 62 -1.32 0.37 19.14
C PHE A 62 -2.35 -0.68 19.55
N LEU A 63 -2.07 -1.97 19.31
CA LEU A 63 -3.01 -3.06 19.59
C LEU A 63 -2.44 -4.07 20.57
N LYS A 64 -3.37 -4.80 21.20
CA LYS A 64 -3.10 -6.03 21.96
C LYS A 64 -3.78 -7.20 21.25
N PRO A 65 -3.28 -8.44 21.42
CA PRO A 65 -3.99 -9.62 20.93
C PRO A 65 -5.47 -9.60 21.37
N GLY A 66 -6.37 -9.88 20.42
CA GLY A 66 -7.81 -9.84 20.63
C GLY A 66 -8.48 -8.48 20.39
N ASP A 67 -7.73 -7.41 20.19
CA ASP A 67 -8.31 -6.12 19.79
C ASP A 67 -8.96 -6.23 18.40
N THR A 68 -10.00 -5.44 18.16
CA THR A 68 -10.71 -5.45 16.86
C THR A 68 -10.05 -4.50 15.87
N ILE A 69 -9.80 -4.99 14.67
CA ILE A 69 -9.39 -4.21 13.49
C ILE A 69 -10.42 -4.35 12.37
N MET A 70 -10.56 -3.31 11.57
CA MET A 70 -11.37 -3.35 10.36
C MET A 70 -10.48 -3.17 9.14
N GLY A 71 -10.58 -4.05 8.15
CA GLY A 71 -9.79 -4.00 6.92
C GLY A 71 -10.60 -4.42 5.71
N MET A 72 -10.13 -4.06 4.51
CA MET A 72 -10.81 -4.46 3.28
C MET A 72 -10.75 -5.97 3.10
N ASN A 73 -11.89 -6.57 2.76
CA ASN A 73 -12.00 -7.99 2.51
C ASN A 73 -11.00 -8.44 1.43
N LEU A 74 -10.26 -9.52 1.71
CA LEU A 74 -9.22 -10.02 0.79
C LEU A 74 -9.78 -10.39 -0.57
N SER A 75 -10.98 -10.99 -0.63
CA SER A 75 -11.64 -11.37 -1.89
C SER A 75 -12.16 -10.17 -2.69
N GLN A 76 -12.22 -8.99 -2.10
CA GLN A 76 -12.69 -7.76 -2.72
C GLN A 76 -11.58 -6.71 -2.91
N GLY A 77 -10.33 -7.14 -2.83
CA GLY A 77 -9.16 -6.30 -3.14
C GLY A 77 -8.24 -5.99 -1.97
N GLY A 78 -8.54 -6.44 -0.75
CA GLY A 78 -7.69 -6.25 0.43
C GLY A 78 -6.30 -6.88 0.30
N HIS A 79 -5.47 -6.66 1.30
CA HIS A 79 -4.14 -7.28 1.40
C HIS A 79 -4.09 -8.31 2.53
N LEU A 80 -3.22 -9.32 2.40
CA LEU A 80 -3.04 -10.36 3.43
C LEU A 80 -2.80 -9.77 4.83
N SER A 81 -1.99 -8.72 4.92
CA SER A 81 -1.67 -8.08 6.21
C SER A 81 -2.74 -7.12 6.74
N HIS A 82 -3.92 -7.07 6.12
CA HIS A 82 -5.06 -6.29 6.58
C HIS A 82 -6.12 -7.14 7.29
N GLY A 83 -5.73 -8.29 7.85
CA GLY A 83 -6.61 -9.15 8.63
C GLY A 83 -6.90 -10.52 8.02
N SER A 84 -6.14 -10.98 7.01
CA SER A 84 -6.32 -12.33 6.48
C SER A 84 -6.02 -13.39 7.55
N PRO A 85 -6.85 -14.44 7.68
CA PRO A 85 -6.66 -15.50 8.68
C PRO A 85 -5.30 -16.22 8.59
N VAL A 86 -4.68 -16.24 7.42
CA VAL A 86 -3.35 -16.85 7.21
C VAL A 86 -2.19 -15.90 7.52
N ASN A 87 -2.50 -14.66 7.94
CA ASN A 87 -1.51 -13.66 8.31
C ASN A 87 -1.56 -13.39 9.81
N ILE A 88 -0.46 -12.90 10.39
CA ILE A 88 -0.39 -12.53 11.81
C ILE A 88 -1.53 -11.56 12.20
N SER A 89 -1.93 -10.67 11.30
CA SER A 89 -3.03 -9.73 11.54
C SER A 89 -4.37 -10.42 11.78
N GLY A 90 -4.67 -11.50 11.06
CA GLY A 90 -5.89 -12.29 11.27
C GLY A 90 -5.78 -13.33 12.37
N SER A 91 -4.54 -13.72 12.76
CA SER A 91 -4.32 -14.69 13.85
C SER A 91 -4.34 -14.06 15.23
N TYR A 92 -3.96 -12.78 15.35
CA TYR A 92 -3.81 -12.09 16.64
C TYR A 92 -4.98 -11.15 16.98
N TYR A 93 -5.72 -10.67 15.98
CA TYR A 93 -6.77 -9.66 16.16
C TYR A 93 -8.13 -10.18 15.70
N ASN A 94 -9.19 -9.60 16.28
CA ASN A 94 -10.54 -9.79 15.78
C ASN A 94 -10.71 -8.96 14.51
N VAL A 95 -10.95 -9.62 13.39
CA VAL A 95 -11.04 -8.93 12.08
C VAL A 95 -12.50 -8.77 11.68
N VAL A 96 -12.88 -7.54 11.41
CA VAL A 96 -14.15 -7.18 10.81
C VAL A 96 -13.87 -6.66 9.39
N PRO A 97 -14.23 -7.40 8.33
CA PRO A 97 -13.99 -6.94 6.99
C PRO A 97 -15.02 -5.88 6.57
N TYR A 98 -14.59 -4.90 5.78
CA TYR A 98 -15.48 -4.09 4.96
C TYR A 98 -15.30 -4.46 3.49
N GLY A 99 -16.28 -4.13 2.66
CA GLY A 99 -16.30 -4.52 1.27
C GLY A 99 -16.68 -3.41 0.32
N VAL A 100 -17.04 -3.83 -0.88
CA VAL A 100 -17.54 -2.98 -1.94
C VAL A 100 -19.06 -3.21 -2.12
N ASP A 101 -19.73 -2.22 -2.65
CA ASP A 101 -21.11 -2.32 -3.09
C ASP A 101 -21.23 -3.31 -4.25
N HIS A 102 -22.34 -4.05 -4.30
CA HIS A 102 -22.52 -5.12 -5.27
C HIS A 102 -22.65 -4.62 -6.72
N ASP A 103 -23.28 -3.47 -6.91
CA ASP A 103 -23.61 -2.97 -8.25
C ASP A 103 -22.50 -2.12 -8.83
N THR A 104 -21.85 -1.31 -7.98
CA THR A 104 -20.79 -0.39 -8.40
C THR A 104 -19.39 -0.99 -8.29
N GLU A 105 -19.23 -2.04 -7.48
CA GLU A 105 -17.92 -2.66 -7.13
C GLU A 105 -16.94 -1.64 -6.54
N THR A 106 -17.46 -0.57 -5.91
CA THR A 106 -16.68 0.45 -5.19
C THR A 106 -16.96 0.37 -3.69
N ILE A 107 -16.03 0.91 -2.87
CA ILE A 107 -16.16 0.85 -1.40
C ILE A 107 -17.50 1.46 -0.96
N ASP A 108 -18.27 0.68 -0.20
CA ASP A 108 -19.49 1.15 0.44
C ASP A 108 -19.17 1.81 1.76
N TYR A 109 -19.02 3.13 1.73
CA TYR A 109 -18.66 3.92 2.91
C TYR A 109 -19.79 4.00 3.96
N ASP A 110 -21.04 3.86 3.56
CA ASP A 110 -22.18 3.90 4.49
C ASP A 110 -22.26 2.58 5.27
N ALA A 111 -22.14 1.45 4.59
CA ALA A 111 -22.03 0.14 5.24
C ALA A 111 -20.77 0.05 6.13
N LEU A 112 -19.65 0.63 5.69
CA LEU A 112 -18.42 0.71 6.49
C LEU A 112 -18.64 1.52 7.76
N ALA A 113 -19.29 2.68 7.67
CA ALA A 113 -19.59 3.54 8.84
C ALA A 113 -20.52 2.83 9.82
N GLN A 114 -21.57 2.17 9.34
CA GLN A 114 -22.46 1.39 10.19
C GLN A 114 -21.70 0.27 10.91
N THR A 115 -20.93 -0.52 10.18
CA THR A 115 -20.15 -1.63 10.76
C THR A 115 -19.11 -1.12 11.77
N ALA A 116 -18.48 0.02 11.51
CA ALA A 116 -17.54 0.65 12.44
C ALA A 116 -18.24 1.08 13.74
N ALA A 117 -19.44 1.66 13.65
CA ALA A 117 -20.22 2.07 14.82
C ALA A 117 -20.65 0.87 15.69
N GLU A 118 -21.00 -0.24 15.06
CA GLU A 118 -21.41 -1.47 15.75
C GLU A 118 -20.24 -2.20 16.43
N THR A 119 -19.09 -2.29 15.72
CA THR A 119 -17.94 -3.12 16.16
C THR A 119 -16.85 -2.36 16.90
N LYS A 120 -16.84 -1.04 16.79
CA LYS A 120 -15.88 -0.12 17.45
C LYS A 120 -14.43 -0.60 17.36
N PRO A 121 -13.89 -0.78 16.14
CA PRO A 121 -12.52 -1.22 15.94
C PRO A 121 -11.54 -0.21 16.55
N LYS A 122 -10.36 -0.66 16.95
CA LYS A 122 -9.28 0.24 17.36
C LYS A 122 -8.51 0.83 16.21
N ILE A 123 -8.43 0.11 15.10
CA ILE A 123 -7.81 0.57 13.86
C ILE A 123 -8.73 0.23 12.68
N ILE A 124 -8.94 1.20 11.80
CA ILE A 124 -9.47 0.97 10.47
C ILE A 124 -8.30 1.05 9.47
N VAL A 125 -8.12 0.00 8.68
CA VAL A 125 -7.08 -0.10 7.67
C VAL A 125 -7.68 0.18 6.30
N ALA A 126 -7.29 1.28 5.70
CA ALA A 126 -7.59 1.60 4.31
C ALA A 126 -6.42 1.23 3.39
N GLY A 127 -6.71 0.98 2.12
CA GLY A 127 -5.73 0.56 1.13
C GLY A 127 -6.02 -0.83 0.59
N ALA A 128 -5.52 -1.10 -0.60
CA ALA A 128 -5.87 -2.31 -1.33
C ALA A 128 -4.72 -2.81 -2.21
N SER A 129 -4.75 -4.10 -2.52
CA SER A 129 -3.84 -4.76 -3.47
C SER A 129 -4.47 -4.89 -4.86
N ALA A 130 -5.80 -4.90 -4.93
CA ALA A 130 -6.57 -5.16 -6.13
C ALA A 130 -7.87 -4.34 -6.15
N TYR A 131 -7.71 -3.02 -6.07
CA TYR A 131 -8.81 -2.06 -6.16
C TYR A 131 -8.39 -0.92 -7.10
N SER A 132 -9.14 -0.74 -8.18
CA SER A 132 -8.76 0.15 -9.27
C SER A 132 -9.30 1.57 -9.16
N ARG A 133 -10.10 1.88 -8.13
CA ARG A 133 -10.71 3.20 -7.95
C ARG A 133 -10.04 4.02 -6.86
N ILE A 134 -10.30 5.32 -6.84
CA ILE A 134 -9.84 6.22 -5.78
C ILE A 134 -10.53 5.86 -4.46
N ILE A 135 -9.75 5.89 -3.37
CA ILE A 135 -10.26 5.76 -2.00
C ILE A 135 -10.42 7.18 -1.43
N ASP A 136 -11.59 7.48 -0.88
CA ASP A 136 -11.83 8.73 -0.15
C ASP A 136 -11.25 8.66 1.27
N PHE A 137 -10.00 9.05 1.37
CA PHE A 137 -9.28 9.04 2.65
C PHE A 137 -9.85 10.00 3.69
N LYS A 138 -10.47 11.10 3.24
CA LYS A 138 -11.12 12.04 4.15
C LYS A 138 -12.33 11.39 4.82
N ARG A 139 -13.20 10.76 4.01
CA ARG A 139 -14.37 10.04 4.54
C ARG A 139 -13.98 8.87 5.42
N MET A 140 -12.92 8.12 5.04
CA MET A 140 -12.37 7.06 5.88
C MET A 140 -11.90 7.58 7.25
N SER A 141 -11.25 8.76 7.27
CA SER A 141 -10.80 9.41 8.50
C SER A 141 -11.98 9.84 9.39
N GLU A 142 -13.00 10.45 8.80
CA GLU A 142 -14.20 10.86 9.50
C GLU A 142 -14.90 9.66 10.15
N ILE A 143 -15.02 8.55 9.43
CA ILE A 143 -15.59 7.30 9.96
C ILE A 143 -14.74 6.73 11.10
N ALA A 144 -13.43 6.60 10.91
CA ALA A 144 -12.53 6.06 11.94
C ALA A 144 -12.58 6.89 13.22
N HIS A 145 -12.44 8.19 13.11
CA HIS A 145 -12.42 9.07 14.26
C HIS A 145 -13.79 9.19 14.95
N SER A 146 -14.90 9.02 14.24
CA SER A 146 -16.25 9.04 14.83
C SER A 146 -16.47 7.91 15.85
N VAL A 147 -15.73 6.81 15.73
CA VAL A 147 -15.80 5.67 16.65
C VAL A 147 -14.58 5.56 17.57
N GLY A 148 -13.68 6.55 17.53
CA GLY A 148 -12.43 6.57 18.32
C GLY A 148 -11.35 5.63 17.82
N ALA A 149 -11.44 5.17 16.57
CA ALA A 149 -10.42 4.34 15.92
C ALA A 149 -9.32 5.20 15.32
N LEU A 150 -8.09 4.65 15.20
CA LEU A 150 -7.05 5.20 14.36
C LEU A 150 -7.32 4.85 12.89
N LEU A 151 -7.05 5.77 11.99
CA LEU A 151 -6.98 5.47 10.56
C LEU A 151 -5.55 5.14 10.17
N MET A 152 -5.32 3.90 9.74
CA MET A 152 -4.10 3.45 9.09
C MET A 152 -4.36 3.32 7.59
N VAL A 153 -3.50 3.92 6.76
CA VAL A 153 -3.63 3.81 5.29
C VAL A 153 -2.38 3.15 4.71
N ASP A 154 -2.55 2.00 4.06
CA ASP A 154 -1.50 1.33 3.31
C ASP A 154 -1.56 1.74 1.84
N ILE A 155 -0.62 2.59 1.42
CA ILE A 155 -0.52 3.08 0.04
C ILE A 155 0.46 2.28 -0.82
N ALA A 156 0.84 1.08 -0.43
CA ALA A 156 1.88 0.30 -1.10
C ALA A 156 1.73 0.24 -2.63
N HIS A 157 0.52 0.07 -3.12
CA HIS A 157 0.25 0.03 -4.56
C HIS A 157 0.30 1.39 -5.25
N ILE A 158 -0.14 2.43 -4.59
CA ILE A 158 -0.33 3.78 -5.16
C ILE A 158 0.73 4.79 -4.72
N ALA A 159 1.76 4.38 -3.96
CA ALA A 159 2.73 5.29 -3.36
C ALA A 159 3.43 6.20 -4.38
N GLY A 160 3.76 5.69 -5.56
CA GLY A 160 4.34 6.50 -6.64
C GLY A 160 3.38 7.56 -7.17
N LEU A 161 2.10 7.22 -7.32
CA LEU A 161 1.05 8.14 -7.75
C LEU A 161 0.80 9.24 -6.71
N VAL A 162 0.76 8.87 -5.43
CA VAL A 162 0.64 9.83 -4.31
C VAL A 162 1.84 10.76 -4.27
N ALA A 163 3.05 10.21 -4.37
CA ALA A 163 4.29 11.00 -4.39
C ALA A 163 4.36 12.00 -5.56
N ALA A 164 3.80 11.63 -6.70
CA ALA A 164 3.72 12.49 -7.88
C ALA A 164 2.56 13.50 -7.85
N GLY A 165 1.69 13.44 -6.84
CA GLY A 165 0.49 14.28 -6.74
C GLY A 165 -0.58 13.95 -7.77
N LEU A 166 -0.61 12.70 -8.26
CA LEU A 166 -1.56 12.19 -9.27
C LEU A 166 -2.65 11.28 -8.67
N HIS A 167 -2.58 11.03 -7.37
CA HIS A 167 -3.59 10.37 -6.57
C HIS A 167 -3.74 11.13 -5.26
N PRO A 168 -4.94 11.26 -4.69
CA PRO A 168 -5.13 11.89 -3.38
C PRO A 168 -4.19 11.31 -2.32
N SER A 169 -3.56 12.20 -1.53
CA SER A 169 -2.69 11.79 -0.43
C SER A 169 -3.50 11.50 0.83
N PRO A 170 -3.28 10.38 1.52
CA PRO A 170 -3.90 10.14 2.82
C PRO A 170 -3.20 10.88 3.96
N VAL A 171 -1.97 11.37 3.77
CA VAL A 171 -1.14 11.94 4.84
C VAL A 171 -1.83 13.03 5.67
N PRO A 172 -2.62 13.95 5.07
CA PRO A 172 -3.36 14.94 5.86
C PRO A 172 -4.45 14.35 6.76
N TYR A 173 -5.00 13.19 6.41
CA TYR A 173 -6.18 12.62 7.04
C TYR A 173 -5.87 11.44 7.96
N ALA A 174 -4.92 10.60 7.57
CA ALA A 174 -4.55 9.39 8.30
C ALA A 174 -3.72 9.70 9.56
N ASP A 175 -3.85 8.85 10.56
CA ASP A 175 -2.97 8.85 11.74
C ASP A 175 -1.62 8.23 11.41
N ILE A 176 -1.66 7.11 10.67
CA ILE A 176 -0.48 6.38 10.20
C ILE A 176 -0.66 6.02 8.73
N VAL A 177 0.41 6.18 7.95
CA VAL A 177 0.48 5.73 6.56
C VAL A 177 1.63 4.77 6.41
N THR A 178 1.38 3.61 5.84
CA THR A 178 2.41 2.62 5.52
C THR A 178 2.54 2.45 4.02
N THR A 179 3.70 2.01 3.57
CA THR A 179 3.91 1.67 2.16
C THR A 179 5.05 0.69 1.96
N THR A 180 5.07 0.05 0.81
CA THR A 180 6.27 -0.55 0.23
C THR A 180 7.02 0.49 -0.61
N THR A 181 8.31 0.24 -0.84
CA THR A 181 9.14 1.14 -1.67
C THR A 181 9.37 0.63 -3.10
N HIS A 182 8.98 -0.60 -3.42
CA HIS A 182 9.36 -1.33 -4.64
C HIS A 182 8.24 -1.54 -5.68
N LYS A 183 7.08 -0.90 -5.52
CA LYS A 183 5.97 -0.97 -6.49
C LYS A 183 5.97 0.31 -7.35
N THR A 184 4.88 1.06 -7.40
CA THR A 184 4.80 2.30 -8.18
C THR A 184 5.85 3.35 -7.79
N LEU A 185 6.35 3.31 -6.55
CA LEU A 185 7.43 4.19 -6.10
C LEU A 185 8.80 3.87 -6.73
N ARG A 186 8.94 2.68 -7.33
CA ARG A 186 10.11 2.25 -8.11
C ARG A 186 11.44 2.27 -7.34
N GLY A 187 11.39 1.97 -6.04
CA GLY A 187 12.56 1.87 -5.17
C GLY A 187 12.99 0.43 -4.87
N PRO A 188 13.90 0.24 -3.91
CA PRO A 188 14.32 -1.09 -3.44
C PRO A 188 13.19 -1.79 -2.71
N ARG A 189 13.26 -3.12 -2.60
CA ARG A 189 12.33 -3.88 -1.77
C ARG A 189 12.51 -3.52 -0.30
N GLY A 190 11.46 -2.97 0.29
CA GLY A 190 11.43 -2.49 1.65
C GLY A 190 10.08 -1.89 2.01
N GLY A 191 9.96 -1.39 3.22
CA GLY A 191 8.78 -0.69 3.74
C GLY A 191 9.12 0.70 4.27
N LEU A 192 8.08 1.47 4.54
CA LEU A 192 8.14 2.81 5.11
C LEU A 192 6.91 3.02 5.98
N ILE A 193 7.09 3.73 7.11
CA ILE A 193 5.99 4.20 7.94
C ILE A 193 6.07 5.72 8.04
N MET A 194 4.96 6.36 7.83
CA MET A 194 4.75 7.80 8.04
C MET A 194 3.65 7.98 9.08
N CYS A 195 3.75 8.95 9.96
CA CYS A 195 2.71 9.21 10.93
C CYS A 195 2.72 10.66 11.40
N LYS A 196 1.65 11.05 12.09
CA LYS A 196 1.60 12.31 12.82
C LYS A 196 2.62 12.27 13.97
N GLU A 197 3.19 13.42 14.32
CA GLU A 197 4.29 13.53 15.30
C GLU A 197 3.96 12.86 16.64
N GLN A 198 2.72 12.93 17.09
CA GLN A 198 2.27 12.31 18.35
C GLN A 198 2.46 10.79 18.41
N TYR A 199 2.52 10.11 17.27
CA TYR A 199 2.69 8.65 17.18
C TYR A 199 4.15 8.23 16.92
N ALA A 200 5.04 9.17 16.63
CA ALA A 200 6.43 8.93 16.24
C ALA A 200 7.17 7.99 17.20
N LYS A 201 7.13 8.31 18.50
CA LYS A 201 7.83 7.51 19.52
C LYS A 201 7.31 6.07 19.63
N ALA A 202 6.00 5.87 19.49
CA ALA A 202 5.40 4.54 19.56
C ALA A 202 5.80 3.70 18.33
N ILE A 203 5.79 4.29 17.15
CA ILE A 203 6.21 3.65 15.89
C ILE A 203 7.69 3.28 15.93
N ASP A 204 8.57 4.21 16.30
CA ASP A 204 10.01 3.93 16.35
C ASP A 204 10.35 2.82 17.34
N LYS A 205 9.69 2.82 18.52
CA LYS A 205 9.84 1.77 19.51
C LYS A 205 9.30 0.42 19.02
N ALA A 206 8.21 0.43 18.26
CA ALA A 206 7.64 -0.79 17.69
C ALA A 206 8.55 -1.41 16.63
N ILE A 207 9.21 -0.60 15.83
CA ILE A 207 10.23 -1.07 14.88
C ILE A 207 11.43 -1.60 15.65
N PHE A 208 12.11 -0.76 16.42
CA PHE A 208 13.29 -1.16 17.16
C PHE A 208 13.18 -0.71 18.63
N PRO A 209 13.27 -1.62 19.58
CA PRO A 209 13.57 -3.06 19.48
C PRO A 209 12.34 -3.98 19.37
N GLY A 210 11.18 -3.43 19.03
CA GLY A 210 9.90 -4.17 19.10
C GLY A 210 9.86 -5.41 18.21
N ILE A 211 9.87 -5.22 16.88
CA ILE A 211 9.73 -6.33 15.92
C ILE A 211 10.98 -6.55 15.05
N GLN A 212 11.92 -5.61 15.04
CA GLN A 212 13.16 -5.70 14.28
C GLN A 212 14.37 -5.48 15.17
N GLY A 213 15.53 -6.01 14.74
CA GLY A 213 16.87 -5.67 15.21
C GLY A 213 17.48 -4.58 14.36
N GLY A 214 18.80 -4.74 14.02
CA GLY A 214 19.54 -3.78 13.21
C GLY A 214 18.92 -3.53 11.84
N PRO A 215 18.95 -2.29 11.36
CA PRO A 215 18.36 -1.93 10.07
C PRO A 215 19.24 -2.39 8.89
N LEU A 216 18.62 -2.61 7.74
CA LEU A 216 19.28 -2.95 6.48
C LEU A 216 19.80 -1.67 5.81
N MET A 217 21.00 -1.20 6.18
CA MET A 217 21.49 0.10 5.75
C MET A 217 21.72 0.24 4.25
N HIS A 218 22.08 -0.84 3.56
CA HIS A 218 22.19 -0.86 2.10
C HIS A 218 20.82 -0.64 1.42
N ILE A 219 19.73 -1.15 2.01
CA ILE A 219 18.38 -0.88 1.53
C ILE A 219 17.95 0.56 1.85
N ILE A 220 18.32 1.08 3.04
CA ILE A 220 18.01 2.47 3.40
C ILE A 220 18.77 3.44 2.48
N ALA A 221 20.02 3.14 2.13
CA ALA A 221 20.75 3.92 1.13
C ALA A 221 20.05 3.91 -0.24
N ALA A 222 19.60 2.75 -0.69
CA ALA A 222 18.84 2.64 -1.93
C ALA A 222 17.48 3.38 -1.85
N LYS A 223 16.79 3.38 -0.69
CA LYS A 223 15.60 4.21 -0.47
C LYS A 223 15.93 5.70 -0.59
N ALA A 224 17.06 6.15 -0.01
CA ALA A 224 17.48 7.54 -0.12
C ALA A 224 17.69 7.97 -1.58
N VAL A 225 18.27 7.11 -2.41
CA VAL A 225 18.42 7.36 -3.86
C VAL A 225 17.06 7.42 -4.54
N ALA A 226 16.21 6.39 -4.35
CA ALA A 226 14.89 6.31 -4.97
C ALA A 226 13.99 7.50 -4.62
N PHE A 227 14.00 7.94 -3.36
CA PHE A 227 13.23 9.13 -2.96
C PHE A 227 13.80 10.41 -3.58
N GLY A 228 15.14 10.49 -3.76
CA GLY A 228 15.77 11.58 -4.49
C GLY A 228 15.39 11.61 -5.98
N GLU A 229 15.21 10.45 -6.61
CA GLU A 229 14.69 10.35 -7.97
C GLU A 229 13.21 10.71 -8.03
N ALA A 230 12.40 10.25 -7.06
CA ALA A 230 10.98 10.54 -7.00
C ALA A 230 10.65 12.04 -6.76
N LEU A 231 11.60 12.81 -6.21
CA LEU A 231 11.49 14.27 -6.06
C LEU A 231 11.75 15.04 -7.36
N LYS A 232 12.22 14.40 -8.43
CA LYS A 232 12.50 15.05 -9.71
C LYS A 232 11.23 15.18 -10.56
N PRO A 233 11.13 16.22 -11.41
CA PRO A 233 9.98 16.40 -12.31
C PRO A 233 9.71 15.22 -13.24
N GLU A 234 10.76 14.53 -13.70
CA GLU A 234 10.66 13.37 -14.59
C GLU A 234 9.88 12.21 -13.96
N PHE A 235 9.91 12.09 -12.62
CA PHE A 235 9.13 11.08 -11.92
C PHE A 235 7.63 11.31 -12.06
N LYS A 236 7.20 12.56 -12.04
CA LYS A 236 5.78 12.91 -12.27
C LYS A 236 5.35 12.54 -13.69
N VAL A 237 6.18 12.80 -14.68
CA VAL A 237 5.93 12.40 -16.08
C VAL A 237 5.83 10.88 -16.19
N TYR A 238 6.73 10.15 -15.55
CA TYR A 238 6.69 8.68 -15.50
C TYR A 238 5.38 8.16 -14.88
N GLN A 239 4.95 8.72 -13.76
CA GLN A 239 3.70 8.32 -13.09
C GLN A 239 2.47 8.68 -13.94
N GLN A 240 2.49 9.81 -14.65
CA GLN A 240 1.42 10.17 -15.57
C GLN A 240 1.32 9.15 -16.72
N ASN A 241 2.45 8.74 -17.28
CA ASN A 241 2.47 7.72 -18.32
C ASN A 241 1.91 6.38 -17.84
N ILE A 242 2.12 6.02 -16.55
CA ILE A 242 1.51 4.82 -15.96
C ILE A 242 -0.02 4.91 -16.00
N LEU A 243 -0.58 6.05 -15.59
CA LEU A 243 -2.04 6.26 -15.59
C LEU A 243 -2.61 6.25 -17.00
N ASP A 244 -1.96 6.96 -17.93
CA ASP A 244 -2.40 7.05 -19.32
C ASP A 244 -2.35 5.69 -20.01
N ASN A 245 -1.28 4.93 -19.81
CA ASN A 245 -1.15 3.56 -20.30
C ASN A 245 -2.24 2.65 -19.71
N CYS A 246 -2.52 2.77 -18.40
CA CYS A 246 -3.52 1.93 -17.74
C CYS A 246 -4.93 2.23 -18.25
N ARG A 247 -5.25 3.49 -18.48
CA ARG A 247 -6.55 3.90 -19.03
C ARG A 247 -6.74 3.34 -20.44
N VAL A 248 -5.78 3.56 -21.34
CA VAL A 248 -5.84 3.06 -22.72
C VAL A 248 -5.95 1.54 -22.76
N PHE A 249 -5.22 0.87 -21.88
CA PHE A 249 -5.28 -0.59 -21.77
C PHE A 249 -6.66 -1.09 -21.29
N ALA A 250 -7.26 -0.42 -20.32
CA ALA A 250 -8.60 -0.75 -19.88
C ALA A 250 -9.65 -0.54 -20.98
N GLU A 251 -9.55 0.59 -21.73
CA GLU A 251 -10.41 0.91 -22.86
C GLU A 251 -10.29 -0.14 -23.98
N ALA A 252 -9.05 -0.51 -24.36
CA ALA A 252 -8.80 -1.51 -25.38
C ALA A 252 -9.38 -2.90 -25.00
N LEU A 253 -9.22 -3.31 -23.76
CA LEU A 253 -9.83 -4.56 -23.27
C LEU A 253 -11.36 -4.52 -23.32
N GLN A 254 -11.97 -3.37 -23.01
CA GLN A 254 -13.44 -3.20 -23.12
C GLN A 254 -13.90 -3.22 -24.58
N GLU A 255 -13.16 -2.62 -25.50
CA GLU A 255 -13.42 -2.68 -26.95
C GLU A 255 -13.40 -4.14 -27.46
N GLU A 256 -12.52 -4.98 -26.89
CA GLU A 256 -12.44 -6.43 -27.19
C GLU A 256 -13.46 -7.29 -26.39
N GLY A 257 -14.38 -6.65 -25.67
CA GLY A 257 -15.49 -7.32 -24.97
C GLY A 257 -15.15 -7.90 -23.61
N PHE A 258 -14.02 -7.52 -23.01
CA PHE A 258 -13.72 -7.89 -21.62
C PHE A 258 -14.46 -6.99 -20.62
N ARG A 259 -14.96 -7.57 -19.55
CA ARG A 259 -15.54 -6.81 -18.44
C ARG A 259 -14.42 -6.34 -17.50
N ILE A 260 -14.32 -5.04 -17.29
CA ILE A 260 -13.44 -4.45 -16.29
C ILE A 260 -14.23 -4.25 -15.00
N VAL A 261 -13.72 -4.79 -13.89
CA VAL A 261 -14.32 -4.63 -12.55
C VAL A 261 -14.40 -3.15 -12.20
N SER A 262 -15.49 -2.72 -11.60
CA SER A 262 -15.86 -1.33 -11.33
C SER A 262 -15.90 -0.40 -12.55
N GLY A 263 -16.00 -0.98 -13.77
CA GLY A 263 -16.16 -0.24 -15.02
C GLY A 263 -14.92 0.52 -15.51
N GLY A 264 -13.72 0.32 -14.90
CA GLY A 264 -12.50 1.01 -15.34
C GLY A 264 -11.45 1.15 -14.24
N THR A 265 -10.54 2.12 -14.41
CA THR A 265 -9.46 2.37 -13.46
C THR A 265 -9.14 3.86 -13.31
N ASP A 266 -8.78 4.24 -12.08
CA ASP A 266 -8.27 5.56 -11.71
C ASP A 266 -6.79 5.50 -11.31
N ASN A 267 -6.14 4.32 -11.41
CA ASN A 267 -4.77 4.12 -10.97
C ASN A 267 -3.95 3.25 -11.95
N HIS A 268 -2.96 2.53 -11.48
CA HIS A 268 -1.97 1.79 -12.26
C HIS A 268 -2.35 0.34 -12.55
N LEU A 269 -3.50 -0.12 -12.09
CA LEU A 269 -3.94 -1.52 -12.24
C LEU A 269 -5.39 -1.61 -12.69
N ILE A 270 -5.72 -2.74 -13.29
CA ILE A 270 -7.08 -3.14 -13.67
C ILE A 270 -7.36 -4.56 -13.19
N LEU A 271 -8.60 -4.82 -12.86
CA LEU A 271 -9.13 -6.15 -12.64
C LEU A 271 -10.02 -6.52 -13.82
N VAL A 272 -9.72 -7.64 -14.47
CA VAL A 272 -10.46 -8.13 -15.63
C VAL A 272 -11.22 -9.37 -15.22
N ASP A 273 -12.54 -9.35 -15.42
CA ASP A 273 -13.38 -10.53 -15.31
C ASP A 273 -13.32 -11.32 -16.62
N VAL A 274 -12.81 -12.56 -16.55
CA VAL A 274 -12.57 -13.40 -17.73
C VAL A 274 -13.69 -14.43 -17.98
N ARG A 275 -14.78 -14.39 -17.20
CA ARG A 275 -15.92 -15.32 -17.35
C ARG A 275 -16.62 -15.17 -18.69
N GLY A 276 -16.69 -13.93 -19.23
CA GLY A 276 -17.27 -13.65 -20.55
C GLY A 276 -16.58 -14.42 -21.68
N GLN A 277 -15.29 -14.69 -21.54
CA GLN A 277 -14.49 -15.48 -22.47
C GLN A 277 -14.52 -16.99 -22.15
N LYS A 278 -15.36 -17.42 -21.20
CA LYS A 278 -15.46 -18.81 -20.72
C LYS A 278 -14.14 -19.32 -20.12
N LEU A 279 -13.36 -18.43 -19.51
CA LEU A 279 -12.09 -18.72 -18.85
C LEU A 279 -12.24 -18.58 -17.32
N THR A 280 -11.32 -19.23 -16.60
CA THR A 280 -11.05 -18.92 -15.21
C THR A 280 -9.76 -18.08 -15.10
N GLY A 281 -9.58 -17.38 -13.98
CA GLY A 281 -8.36 -16.61 -13.74
C GLY A 281 -7.09 -17.48 -13.83
N LYS A 282 -7.17 -18.73 -13.35
CA LYS A 282 -6.06 -19.69 -13.43
C LYS A 282 -5.69 -20.05 -14.87
N ILE A 283 -6.68 -20.25 -15.73
CA ILE A 283 -6.43 -20.56 -17.15
C ILE A 283 -5.88 -19.33 -17.86
N ALA A 284 -6.47 -18.17 -17.63
CA ALA A 284 -6.03 -16.91 -18.24
C ALA A 284 -4.59 -16.54 -17.84
N GLU A 285 -4.23 -16.67 -16.53
CA GLU A 285 -2.86 -16.50 -16.04
C GLU A 285 -1.86 -17.38 -16.80
N HIS A 286 -2.20 -18.67 -16.98
CA HIS A 286 -1.33 -19.62 -17.66
C HIS A 286 -1.16 -19.29 -19.16
N LEU A 287 -2.26 -19.01 -19.86
CA LEU A 287 -2.21 -18.66 -21.29
C LEU A 287 -1.41 -17.37 -21.53
N LEU A 288 -1.54 -16.38 -20.66
CA LEU A 288 -0.77 -15.14 -20.76
C LEU A 288 0.72 -15.37 -20.48
N ASP A 289 1.07 -16.25 -19.54
CA ASP A 289 2.47 -16.61 -19.26
C ASP A 289 3.13 -17.30 -20.47
N GLU A 290 2.41 -18.18 -21.19
CA GLU A 290 2.90 -18.83 -22.43
C GLU A 290 3.31 -17.83 -23.51
N VAL A 291 2.69 -16.66 -23.57
CA VAL A 291 3.01 -15.59 -24.52
C VAL A 291 3.87 -14.47 -23.90
N GLY A 292 4.41 -14.68 -22.70
CA GLY A 292 5.34 -13.77 -22.04
C GLY A 292 4.66 -12.56 -21.37
N VAL A 293 3.35 -12.61 -21.12
CA VAL A 293 2.61 -11.57 -20.39
C VAL A 293 2.38 -12.03 -18.95
N THR A 294 3.19 -11.53 -18.03
CA THR A 294 3.09 -11.86 -16.61
C THR A 294 1.92 -11.13 -15.95
N CYS A 295 0.98 -11.87 -15.40
CA CYS A 295 -0.09 -11.36 -14.56
C CYS A 295 -0.29 -12.28 -13.34
N ASN A 296 -1.30 -12.01 -12.52
CA ASN A 296 -1.75 -12.98 -11.53
C ASN A 296 -3.26 -13.20 -11.63
N LYS A 297 -3.69 -14.45 -11.43
CA LYS A 297 -5.10 -14.71 -11.16
C LYS A 297 -5.51 -13.95 -9.91
N ASN A 298 -6.71 -13.42 -9.90
CA ASN A 298 -7.24 -12.60 -8.82
C ASN A 298 -8.74 -12.83 -8.66
N THR A 299 -9.20 -12.95 -7.42
CA THR A 299 -10.63 -12.89 -7.15
C THR A 299 -11.19 -11.55 -7.57
N ILE A 300 -12.40 -11.57 -8.13
CA ILE A 300 -13.20 -10.36 -8.35
C ILE A 300 -14.19 -10.21 -7.18
N PRO A 301 -14.78 -9.03 -6.95
CA PRO A 301 -15.83 -8.90 -5.96
C PRO A 301 -16.96 -9.92 -6.19
N PHE A 302 -17.41 -10.55 -5.11
CA PHE A 302 -18.47 -11.59 -5.15
C PHE A 302 -18.14 -12.78 -6.08
N ASP A 303 -16.88 -13.13 -6.17
CA ASP A 303 -16.38 -14.21 -7.03
C ASP A 303 -17.03 -15.55 -6.65
N PRO A 304 -17.67 -16.26 -7.60
CA PRO A 304 -18.23 -17.58 -7.35
C PRO A 304 -17.16 -18.68 -7.23
N GLU A 305 -15.94 -18.41 -7.71
CA GLU A 305 -14.85 -19.37 -7.73
C GLU A 305 -14.00 -19.30 -6.47
N SER A 306 -13.30 -20.39 -6.17
CA SER A 306 -12.35 -20.44 -5.06
C SER A 306 -11.14 -19.53 -5.32
N PRO A 307 -10.42 -19.07 -4.27
CA PRO A 307 -9.19 -18.27 -4.43
C PRO A 307 -8.07 -18.97 -5.22
N PHE A 308 -8.14 -20.29 -5.39
CA PHE A 308 -7.16 -21.08 -6.16
C PHE A 308 -7.46 -21.13 -7.66
N VAL A 309 -8.69 -20.79 -8.04
CA VAL A 309 -9.20 -20.79 -9.43
C VAL A 309 -9.42 -19.38 -9.92
N THR A 310 -10.23 -18.61 -9.24
CA THR A 310 -10.67 -17.23 -9.48
C THR A 310 -11.39 -17.02 -10.81
N SER A 311 -12.17 -15.95 -10.87
CA SER A 311 -12.86 -15.53 -12.10
C SER A 311 -12.17 -14.36 -12.81
N GLY A 312 -11.09 -13.83 -12.24
CA GLY A 312 -10.41 -12.67 -12.79
C GLY A 312 -8.88 -12.77 -12.81
N ILE A 313 -8.30 -11.81 -13.48
CA ILE A 313 -6.86 -11.52 -13.46
C ILE A 313 -6.61 -10.06 -13.11
N ARG A 314 -5.44 -9.80 -12.51
CA ARG A 314 -4.98 -8.44 -12.24
C ARG A 314 -3.83 -8.10 -13.16
N LEU A 315 -3.96 -6.99 -13.88
CA LEU A 315 -2.96 -6.43 -14.77
C LEU A 315 -2.53 -5.04 -14.27
N GLY A 316 -1.32 -4.62 -14.59
CA GLY A 316 -0.82 -3.31 -14.19
C GLY A 316 0.26 -2.80 -15.12
N THR A 317 0.31 -1.49 -15.30
CA THR A 317 1.15 -0.84 -16.31
C THR A 317 2.46 -0.26 -15.79
N ALA A 318 2.70 -0.25 -14.47
CA ALA A 318 3.91 0.36 -13.90
C ALA A 318 5.22 -0.28 -14.43
N ALA A 319 5.27 -1.62 -14.52
CA ALA A 319 6.47 -2.33 -14.98
C ALA A 319 6.74 -2.11 -16.48
N VAL A 320 5.70 -2.22 -17.31
CA VAL A 320 5.84 -2.01 -18.77
C VAL A 320 6.15 -0.56 -19.10
N THR A 321 5.57 0.42 -18.40
CA THR A 321 5.93 1.83 -18.54
C THR A 321 7.39 2.08 -18.18
N THR A 322 7.93 1.42 -17.15
CA THR A 322 9.35 1.49 -16.81
C THR A 322 10.24 0.93 -17.94
N ARG A 323 9.72 -0.05 -18.68
CA ARG A 323 10.41 -0.64 -19.86
C ARG A 323 10.29 0.20 -21.12
N GLY A 324 9.57 1.33 -21.06
CA GLY A 324 9.42 2.27 -22.17
C GLY A 324 8.14 2.14 -22.99
N PHE A 325 7.21 1.29 -22.59
CA PHE A 325 5.90 1.14 -23.25
C PHE A 325 5.10 2.43 -23.15
N LYS A 326 4.39 2.74 -24.21
CA LYS A 326 3.55 3.93 -24.37
C LYS A 326 2.09 3.51 -24.63
N GLN A 327 1.21 4.50 -24.76
CA GLN A 327 -0.22 4.28 -25.02
C GLN A 327 -0.47 3.45 -26.30
N GLU A 328 0.34 3.63 -27.33
CA GLU A 328 0.25 2.85 -28.58
C GLU A 328 0.55 1.36 -28.42
N ASP A 329 1.37 1.00 -27.42
CA ASP A 329 1.71 -0.39 -27.07
C ASP A 329 0.65 -1.06 -26.17
N MET A 330 -0.37 -0.33 -25.75
CA MET A 330 -1.43 -0.81 -24.84
C MET A 330 -2.69 -1.30 -25.57
N ARG A 331 -2.73 -1.18 -26.90
CA ARG A 331 -3.84 -1.63 -27.78
C ARG A 331 -3.60 -2.97 -28.44
#